data_4c852175bb37e4272dcf9b03d9565b76
#
_entry.id   4c852175bb37e4272dcf9b03d9565b76
#
_cell.length_a   1.000
_cell.length_b   1.000
_cell.length_c   1.000
_cell.angle_alpha   90.00
_cell.angle_beta   90.00
_cell.angle_gamma   90.00
#
_symmetry.space_group_name_H-M   'P 1'
#
loop_
_entity.id
_entity.type
_entity.pdbx_description
1 polymer ?
#
loop_
_entity_poly.entity_id
_entity_poly.type
_entity_poly.pdbx_seq_one_letter_code
_entity_poly.pdbx_strand_id
1 'polypeptide(L)'
;IKESALLGGKTKTVYAIAPTQYIKGNKAYRNMGGSPWASSNVMANVMGIVKTSNTVRPEKRQDGGTCACMETVIEDCRVLGMMNLHVLVSGSIFLGEVNEPIRSTSNPYGKMEMGIPFTKRPVRLIFDYKYKASPDDFRTESTGFSSRKQLAGRDSAEVYILLQHRWEDEDGNVYARRVGTGRERYIKSTPDWVNGHSVPIHYGDITDKPFY
;
A
#
# COMPACT_ATOMS: atom_id res chain seq x y z
N ILE A 1 -4.03 -7.61 -13.46
CA ILE A 1 -3.00 -6.99 -14.30
C ILE A 1 -3.58 -5.73 -14.90
N LYS A 2 -2.87 -4.64 -14.77
CA LYS A 2 -3.16 -3.39 -15.48
C LYS A 2 -2.12 -3.25 -16.59
N GLU A 3 -2.54 -3.01 -17.80
CA GLU A 3 -1.65 -2.62 -18.87
C GLU A 3 -1.96 -1.18 -19.26
N SER A 4 -0.96 -0.34 -19.23
CA SER A 4 -1.09 1.07 -19.59
C SER A 4 -0.20 1.39 -20.77
N ALA A 5 -0.77 2.01 -21.80
CA ALA A 5 0.02 2.64 -22.85
C ALA A 5 0.64 3.92 -22.30
N LEU A 6 1.94 3.92 -22.13
CA LEU A 6 2.71 5.09 -21.72
C LEU A 6 2.90 6.05 -22.91
N LEU A 7 3.20 7.32 -22.63
CA LEU A 7 3.67 8.26 -23.63
C LEU A 7 4.85 7.64 -24.42
N GLY A 8 4.73 7.59 -25.75
CA GLY A 8 5.71 6.92 -26.63
C GLY A 8 5.37 5.49 -27.00
N GLY A 9 4.13 5.04 -26.77
CA GLY A 9 3.64 3.74 -27.26
C GLY A 9 4.15 2.50 -26.51
N LYS A 10 4.86 2.67 -25.40
CA LYS A 10 5.29 1.56 -24.55
C LYS A 10 4.15 1.09 -23.65
N THR A 11 3.94 -0.22 -23.58
CA THR A 11 3.03 -0.86 -22.65
C THR A 11 3.79 -1.28 -21.40
N LYS A 12 3.22 -1.04 -20.23
CA LYS A 12 3.73 -1.54 -18.95
C LYS A 12 2.66 -2.35 -18.23
N THR A 13 3.04 -3.56 -17.85
CA THR A 13 2.19 -4.44 -17.04
C THR A 13 2.32 -4.08 -15.56
N VAL A 14 1.18 -3.88 -14.89
CA VAL A 14 1.10 -3.60 -13.46
C VAL A 14 0.14 -4.59 -12.81
N TYR A 15 0.57 -5.27 -11.77
CA TYR A 15 -0.28 -6.20 -11.04
C TYR A 15 -1.35 -5.46 -10.23
N ALA A 16 -2.57 -5.99 -10.24
CA ALA A 16 -3.68 -5.50 -9.44
C ALA A 16 -4.44 -6.68 -8.81
N ILE A 17 -5.05 -6.45 -7.67
CA ILE A 17 -5.96 -7.42 -7.03
C ILE A 17 -7.37 -7.21 -7.61
N ALA A 18 -7.53 -7.56 -8.87
CA ALA A 18 -8.74 -7.32 -9.64
C ALA A 18 -8.72 -8.14 -10.93
N PRO A 19 -9.85 -8.23 -11.66
CA PRO A 19 -9.86 -8.77 -13.02
C PRO A 19 -8.89 -8.02 -13.93
N THR A 20 -8.36 -8.71 -14.94
CA THR A 20 -7.48 -8.10 -15.93
C THR A 20 -8.24 -7.06 -16.75
N GLN A 21 -7.67 -5.87 -16.84
CA GLN A 21 -8.18 -4.79 -17.69
C GLN A 21 -7.04 -4.10 -18.42
N TYR A 22 -7.37 -3.47 -19.54
CA TYR A 22 -6.44 -2.70 -20.34
C TYR A 22 -6.77 -1.22 -20.22
N ILE A 23 -5.83 -0.45 -19.68
CA ILE A 23 -5.96 0.99 -19.54
C ILE A 23 -5.18 1.66 -20.67
N LYS A 24 -5.87 2.43 -21.50
CA LYS A 24 -5.23 3.20 -22.59
C LYS A 24 -5.18 4.68 -22.24
N GLY A 25 -4.00 5.25 -22.48
CA GLY A 25 -3.80 6.69 -22.32
C GLY A 25 -3.66 7.14 -20.88
N ASN A 26 -3.89 8.43 -20.65
CA ASN A 26 -3.62 9.12 -19.42
C ASN A 26 -4.89 9.67 -18.73
N LYS A 27 -6.02 9.06 -19.00
CA LYS A 27 -7.28 9.42 -18.36
C LYS A 27 -7.27 8.90 -16.93
N ALA A 28 -7.89 9.66 -16.03
CA ALA A 28 -8.10 9.23 -14.65
C ALA A 28 -9.02 8.00 -14.61
N TYR A 29 -8.66 7.03 -13.78
CA TYR A 29 -9.46 5.83 -13.52
C TYR A 29 -9.33 5.41 -12.06
N ARG A 30 -10.35 4.75 -11.56
CA ARG A 30 -10.37 4.15 -10.23
C ARG A 30 -9.92 2.69 -10.30
N ASN A 31 -9.79 2.08 -9.13
CA ASN A 31 -9.58 0.63 -9.02
C ASN A 31 -10.48 -0.12 -9.98
N MET A 32 -9.94 -1.17 -10.55
CA MET A 32 -10.52 -1.93 -11.64
C MET A 32 -11.71 -2.78 -11.23
N GLY A 33 -12.61 -2.26 -10.42
CA GLY A 33 -13.89 -2.85 -10.06
C GLY A 33 -13.89 -4.33 -9.66
N GLY A 34 -14.77 -4.72 -8.76
CA GLY A 34 -14.94 -6.11 -8.33
C GLY A 34 -14.01 -6.58 -7.21
N SER A 35 -13.00 -5.81 -6.82
CA SER A 35 -12.19 -6.07 -5.63
C SER A 35 -12.22 -4.87 -4.68
N PRO A 36 -12.42 -5.08 -3.37
CA PRO A 36 -12.29 -4.03 -2.38
C PRO A 36 -10.82 -3.73 -2.03
N TRP A 37 -9.87 -4.42 -2.65
CA TRP A 37 -8.45 -4.31 -2.37
C TRP A 37 -7.75 -3.42 -3.37
N ALA A 38 -6.95 -2.50 -2.86
CA ALA A 38 -5.97 -1.72 -3.60
C ALA A 38 -4.55 -2.07 -3.13
N SER A 39 -3.56 -1.62 -3.88
CA SER A 39 -2.15 -1.87 -3.57
C SER A 39 -1.30 -0.65 -3.91
N SER A 40 -0.04 -0.69 -3.48
CA SER A 40 1.00 0.28 -3.83
C SER A 40 1.42 0.26 -5.30
N ASN A 41 0.92 -0.68 -6.10
CA ASN A 41 1.14 -0.74 -7.55
C ASN A 41 0.28 0.29 -8.27
N VAL A 42 0.65 1.55 -8.16
CA VAL A 42 -0.08 2.66 -8.77
C VAL A 42 0.71 3.30 -9.90
N MET A 43 0.00 3.81 -10.88
CA MET A 43 0.58 4.62 -11.93
C MET A 43 0.65 6.08 -11.45
N ALA A 44 1.83 6.66 -11.55
CA ALA A 44 2.06 8.09 -11.36
C ALA A 44 2.38 8.74 -12.70
N ASN A 45 1.86 9.94 -12.92
CA ASN A 45 2.23 10.79 -14.04
C ASN A 45 2.43 12.21 -13.53
N VAL A 46 3.68 12.53 -13.25
CA VAL A 46 4.07 13.83 -12.74
C VAL A 46 4.87 14.54 -13.81
N MET A 47 4.40 15.70 -14.25
CA MET A 47 5.04 16.51 -15.30
C MET A 47 5.36 15.73 -16.59
N GLY A 48 4.48 14.80 -16.98
CA GLY A 48 4.65 13.96 -18.16
C GLY A 48 5.57 12.74 -17.97
N ILE A 49 6.17 12.58 -16.81
CA ILE A 49 6.96 11.40 -16.46
C ILE A 49 6.03 10.35 -15.87
N VAL A 50 5.86 9.25 -16.60
CA VAL A 50 5.02 8.15 -16.18
C VAL A 50 5.86 7.07 -15.56
N LYS A 51 5.53 6.72 -14.32
CA LYS A 51 6.17 5.65 -13.54
C LYS A 51 5.14 4.76 -12.90
N THR A 52 5.46 3.49 -12.82
CA THR A 52 4.75 2.49 -12.02
C THR A 52 5.77 1.53 -11.45
N SER A 53 5.54 1.03 -10.24
CA SER A 53 6.32 -0.05 -9.66
C SER A 53 5.41 -1.23 -9.30
N ASN A 54 5.96 -2.43 -9.34
CA ASN A 54 5.30 -3.65 -8.92
C ASN A 54 5.88 -4.10 -7.57
N THR A 55 5.56 -3.35 -6.53
CA THR A 55 5.94 -3.67 -5.14
C THR A 55 5.06 -4.75 -4.53
N VAL A 56 3.95 -5.05 -5.20
CA VAL A 56 3.05 -6.16 -4.87
C VAL A 56 2.90 -7.04 -6.10
N ARG A 57 3.19 -8.32 -5.98
CA ARG A 57 3.11 -9.30 -7.07
C ARG A 57 2.45 -10.59 -6.59
N PRO A 58 1.80 -11.34 -7.50
CA PRO A 58 1.31 -12.67 -7.16
C PRO A 58 2.48 -13.64 -6.99
N GLU A 59 2.41 -14.46 -5.96
CA GLU A 59 3.35 -15.56 -5.73
C GLU A 59 2.59 -16.85 -5.42
N LYS A 60 3.12 -17.98 -5.90
CA LYS A 60 2.53 -19.29 -5.63
C LYS A 60 2.99 -19.82 -4.28
N ARG A 61 2.03 -20.29 -3.51
CA ARG A 61 2.29 -21.06 -2.28
C ARG A 61 2.57 -22.52 -2.63
N GLN A 62 3.21 -23.25 -1.71
CA GLN A 62 3.47 -24.68 -1.87
C GLN A 62 2.19 -25.52 -1.96
N ASP A 63 1.11 -25.05 -1.34
CA ASP A 63 -0.23 -25.68 -1.39
C ASP A 63 -0.98 -25.42 -2.72
N GLY A 64 -0.35 -24.74 -3.69
CA GLY A 64 -0.94 -24.36 -4.96
C GLY A 64 -1.76 -23.07 -4.93
N GLY A 65 -2.00 -22.49 -3.75
CA GLY A 65 -2.65 -21.19 -3.59
C GLY A 65 -1.83 -20.04 -4.17
N THR A 66 -2.42 -18.87 -4.23
CA THR A 66 -1.74 -17.64 -4.65
C THR A 66 -1.84 -16.61 -3.54
N CYS A 67 -0.71 -16.02 -3.18
CA CYS A 67 -0.62 -14.94 -2.19
C CYS A 67 -0.14 -13.64 -2.81
N ALA A 68 -0.28 -12.55 -2.09
CA ALA A 68 0.33 -11.27 -2.40
C ALA A 68 1.74 -11.24 -1.78
N CYS A 69 2.77 -11.18 -2.62
CA CYS A 69 4.13 -10.89 -2.17
C CYS A 69 4.35 -9.38 -2.21
N MET A 70 4.70 -8.80 -1.08
CA MET A 70 4.93 -7.36 -0.90
C MET A 70 6.40 -7.10 -0.62
N GLU A 71 6.98 -6.13 -1.29
CA GLU A 71 8.39 -5.78 -1.17
C GLU A 71 8.56 -4.27 -1.23
N THR A 72 9.43 -3.72 -0.39
CA THR A 72 9.83 -2.32 -0.47
C THR A 72 10.96 -2.17 -1.48
N VAL A 73 10.79 -1.27 -2.45
CA VAL A 73 11.79 -1.01 -3.49
C VAL A 73 12.16 0.47 -3.53
N ILE A 74 13.33 0.76 -4.06
CA ILE A 74 13.75 2.14 -4.36
C ILE A 74 13.64 2.33 -5.87
N GLU A 75 12.75 3.23 -6.27
CA GLU A 75 12.58 3.63 -7.67
C GLU A 75 13.42 4.85 -7.98
N ASP A 76 14.29 4.72 -8.96
CA ASP A 76 15.09 5.82 -9.47
C ASP A 76 14.37 6.51 -10.62
N CYS A 77 14.08 7.77 -10.47
CA CYS A 77 13.44 8.59 -11.49
C CYS A 77 14.38 9.70 -11.96
N ARG A 78 14.70 9.69 -13.26
CA ARG A 78 15.43 10.82 -13.89
C ARG A 78 14.44 11.83 -14.46
N VAL A 79 14.49 13.04 -13.97
CA VAL A 79 13.66 14.15 -14.43
C VAL A 79 14.48 15.03 -15.34
N LEU A 80 14.10 15.14 -16.62
CA LEU A 80 14.73 15.99 -17.64
C LEU A 80 16.25 15.83 -17.79
N GLY A 81 16.80 14.68 -17.40
CA GLY A 81 18.24 14.42 -17.44
C GLY A 81 19.07 15.17 -16.38
N MET A 82 18.45 16.01 -15.55
CA MET A 82 19.15 16.89 -14.61
C MET A 82 18.93 16.52 -13.13
N MET A 83 17.82 15.87 -12.78
CA MET A 83 17.54 15.49 -11.39
C MET A 83 17.31 13.99 -11.29
N ASN A 84 18.01 13.37 -10.36
CA ASN A 84 17.76 11.98 -9.96
C ASN A 84 16.90 12.00 -8.69
N LEU A 85 15.68 11.47 -8.79
CA LEU A 85 14.82 11.27 -7.63
C LEU A 85 14.91 9.81 -7.21
N HIS A 86 15.11 9.59 -5.93
CA HIS A 86 15.09 8.28 -5.31
C HIS A 86 13.83 8.17 -4.45
N VAL A 87 12.85 7.42 -4.90
CA VAL A 87 11.58 7.25 -4.20
C VAL A 87 11.53 5.88 -3.55
N LEU A 88 11.39 5.84 -2.24
CA LEU A 88 11.13 4.61 -1.51
C LEU A 88 9.64 4.26 -1.67
N VAL A 89 9.35 3.13 -2.28
CA VAL A 89 7.99 2.62 -2.48
C VAL A 89 7.81 1.36 -1.66
N SER A 90 7.05 1.45 -0.59
CA SER A 90 6.73 0.30 0.24
C SER A 90 5.68 -0.57 -0.42
N GLY A 91 5.90 -1.88 -0.45
CA GLY A 91 4.88 -2.84 -0.85
C GLY A 91 3.75 -2.88 0.16
N SER A 92 2.54 -2.53 -0.26
CA SER A 92 1.37 -2.52 0.61
C SER A 92 0.10 -2.91 -0.12
N ILE A 93 -0.82 -3.52 0.62
CA ILE A 93 -2.20 -3.76 0.22
C ILE A 93 -3.13 -3.15 1.26
N PHE A 94 -4.26 -2.64 0.82
CA PHE A 94 -5.23 -2.03 1.72
C PHE A 94 -6.65 -2.15 1.15
N LEU A 95 -7.63 -2.06 2.01
CA LEU A 95 -9.03 -1.94 1.60
C LEU A 95 -9.31 -0.50 1.18
N GLY A 96 -9.89 -0.31 0.00
CA GLY A 96 -10.21 0.99 -0.55
C GLY A 96 -9.89 1.12 -2.03
N GLU A 97 -9.76 2.35 -2.49
CA GLU A 97 -9.55 2.69 -3.89
C GLU A 97 -8.42 3.71 -4.09
N VAL A 98 -7.85 3.69 -5.28
CA VAL A 98 -6.92 4.72 -5.75
C VAL A 98 -7.44 5.28 -7.07
N ASN A 99 -7.51 6.60 -7.17
CA ASN A 99 -7.82 7.27 -8.43
C ASN A 99 -6.51 7.58 -9.16
N GLU A 100 -6.19 6.79 -10.16
CA GLU A 100 -4.96 6.88 -10.95
C GLU A 100 -5.15 7.71 -12.22
N PRO A 101 -4.10 8.34 -12.76
CA PRO A 101 -2.75 8.39 -12.24
C PRO A 101 -2.56 9.39 -11.09
N ILE A 102 -1.61 9.11 -10.22
CA ILE A 102 -1.16 10.08 -9.21
C ILE A 102 -0.37 11.19 -9.92
N ARG A 103 -0.76 12.44 -9.72
CA ARG A 103 -0.21 13.60 -10.44
C ARG A 103 0.56 14.59 -9.57
N SER A 104 0.51 14.41 -8.26
CA SER A 104 1.14 15.32 -7.29
C SER A 104 2.21 14.61 -6.50
N THR A 105 3.37 15.23 -6.35
CA THR A 105 4.43 14.79 -5.45
C THR A 105 4.24 15.36 -4.04
N SER A 106 3.58 16.51 -3.91
CA SER A 106 3.33 17.15 -2.62
C SER A 106 2.15 16.50 -1.85
N ASN A 107 1.22 15.89 -2.57
CA ASN A 107 0.10 15.15 -1.98
C ASN A 107 -0.16 13.83 -2.75
N PRO A 108 0.71 12.84 -2.65
CA PRO A 108 0.55 11.57 -3.36
C PRO A 108 -0.65 10.76 -2.84
N TYR A 109 -1.06 10.97 -1.59
CA TYR A 109 -2.19 10.27 -0.96
C TYR A 109 -3.55 10.91 -1.24
N GLY A 110 -3.60 12.11 -1.82
CA GLY A 110 -4.86 12.83 -2.10
C GLY A 110 -5.79 12.14 -3.11
N LYS A 111 -5.33 11.04 -3.72
CA LYS A 111 -6.11 10.19 -4.64
C LYS A 111 -6.41 8.80 -4.07
N MET A 112 -6.12 8.59 -2.79
CA MET A 112 -6.34 7.33 -2.10
C MET A 112 -7.57 7.48 -1.20
N GLU A 113 -8.57 6.65 -1.43
CA GLU A 113 -9.76 6.54 -0.59
C GLU A 113 -9.63 5.23 0.21
N MET A 114 -9.00 5.31 1.39
CA MET A 114 -8.80 4.15 2.24
C MET A 114 -10.05 3.80 3.03
N GLY A 115 -10.30 2.50 3.15
CA GLY A 115 -11.43 1.93 3.87
C GLY A 115 -12.58 1.54 2.95
N ILE A 116 -13.41 0.67 3.47
CA ILE A 116 -14.66 0.24 2.86
C ILE A 116 -15.77 0.30 3.92
N PRO A 117 -17.04 0.49 3.52
CA PRO A 117 -18.16 0.38 4.44
C PRO A 117 -18.19 -0.99 5.13
N PHE A 118 -18.32 -0.99 6.46
CA PHE A 118 -18.36 -2.21 7.25
C PHE A 118 -19.33 -2.06 8.42
N THR A 119 -20.30 -2.96 8.54
CA THR A 119 -21.42 -2.85 9.48
C THR A 119 -21.33 -3.81 10.65
N LYS A 120 -20.31 -4.68 10.68
CA LYS A 120 -20.13 -5.68 11.74
C LYS A 120 -19.11 -5.21 12.78
N ARG A 121 -19.12 -5.87 13.94
CA ARG A 121 -18.13 -5.64 15.00
C ARG A 121 -17.17 -6.84 15.07
N PRO A 122 -16.08 -6.85 14.30
CA PRO A 122 -15.13 -7.94 14.30
C PRO A 122 -14.31 -7.95 15.58
N VAL A 123 -13.87 -9.12 16.03
CA VAL A 123 -13.03 -9.28 17.22
C VAL A 123 -11.57 -9.47 16.91
N ARG A 124 -11.25 -9.87 15.67
CA ARG A 124 -9.88 -10.12 15.23
C ARG A 124 -9.76 -10.04 13.71
N LEU A 125 -8.54 -9.77 13.24
CA LEU A 125 -8.10 -9.98 11.86
C LEU A 125 -7.34 -11.30 11.81
N ILE A 126 -7.68 -12.20 10.88
CA ILE A 126 -7.01 -13.48 10.71
C ILE A 126 -6.42 -13.53 9.31
N PHE A 127 -5.16 -13.96 9.19
CA PHE A 127 -4.46 -14.09 7.91
C PHE A 127 -3.30 -15.09 8.02
N ASP A 128 -2.85 -15.55 6.87
CA ASP A 128 -1.62 -16.32 6.75
C ASP A 128 -0.51 -15.40 6.26
N TYR A 129 0.69 -15.57 6.78
CA TYR A 129 1.84 -14.80 6.32
C TYR A 129 3.14 -15.58 6.39
N LYS A 130 4.08 -15.14 5.57
CA LYS A 130 5.49 -15.46 5.66
C LYS A 130 6.27 -14.17 5.54
N TYR A 131 7.17 -13.91 6.45
CA TYR A 131 7.92 -12.66 6.50
C TYR A 131 9.43 -12.92 6.44
N LYS A 132 10.09 -12.17 5.56
CA LYS A 132 11.54 -12.12 5.45
C LYS A 132 12.00 -10.72 5.84
N ALA A 133 12.60 -10.59 7.02
CA ALA A 133 13.18 -9.33 7.48
C ALA A 133 14.41 -8.95 6.63
N SER A 134 14.66 -7.64 6.50
CA SER A 134 15.92 -7.14 5.97
C SER A 134 17.08 -7.66 6.83
N PRO A 135 18.22 -8.01 6.24
CA PRO A 135 19.43 -8.32 6.99
C PRO A 135 20.01 -7.08 7.69
N ASP A 136 19.64 -5.89 7.24
CA ASP A 136 20.18 -4.63 7.73
C ASP A 136 19.68 -4.31 9.13
N ASP A 137 20.51 -3.64 9.92
CA ASP A 137 20.19 -3.15 11.27
C ASP A 137 19.78 -1.67 11.28
N PHE A 138 19.59 -1.08 10.12
CA PHE A 138 19.14 0.28 9.93
C PHE A 138 17.87 0.34 9.07
N ARG A 139 17.19 1.47 9.14
CA ARG A 139 16.06 1.85 8.26
C ARG A 139 16.52 2.90 7.27
N THR A 140 15.90 2.90 6.10
CA THR A 140 16.14 3.92 5.08
C THR A 140 14.99 4.92 5.04
N GLU A 141 15.31 6.20 5.17
CA GLU A 141 14.39 7.30 4.88
C GLU A 141 14.74 7.90 3.51
N SER A 142 13.71 8.11 2.69
CA SER A 142 13.85 8.79 1.40
C SER A 142 12.60 9.62 1.12
N THR A 143 12.79 10.91 0.89
CA THR A 143 11.72 11.90 0.69
C THR A 143 11.60 12.38 -0.75
N GLY A 144 12.02 11.60 -1.71
CA GLY A 144 11.93 11.91 -3.14
C GLY A 144 12.99 12.90 -3.64
N PHE A 145 13.06 14.07 -3.06
CA PHE A 145 14.04 15.10 -3.44
C PHE A 145 15.30 15.10 -2.58
N SER A 146 15.31 14.37 -1.48
CA SER A 146 16.46 14.34 -0.56
C SER A 146 17.34 13.11 -0.79
N SER A 147 18.58 13.23 -0.32
CA SER A 147 19.46 12.08 -0.19
C SER A 147 18.83 11.04 0.75
N ARG A 148 19.12 9.78 0.49
CA ARG A 148 18.78 8.68 1.41
C ARG A 148 19.46 8.90 2.75
N LYS A 149 18.71 8.73 3.83
CA LYS A 149 19.24 8.76 5.18
C LYS A 149 19.09 7.36 5.80
N GLN A 150 20.12 6.91 6.47
CA GLN A 150 20.05 5.74 7.32
C GLN A 150 19.64 6.18 8.72
N LEU A 151 18.62 5.53 9.25
CA LEU A 151 18.14 5.73 10.61
C LEU A 151 18.41 4.48 11.43
N ALA A 152 18.74 4.67 12.68
CA ALA A 152 18.97 3.56 13.61
C ALA A 152 17.71 2.69 13.77
N GLY A 153 17.91 1.40 13.99
CA GLY A 153 16.87 0.41 14.21
C GLY A 153 16.45 -0.32 12.94
N ARG A 154 16.02 -1.57 13.12
CA ARG A 154 15.62 -2.44 12.02
C ARG A 154 14.32 -1.99 11.37
N ASP A 155 14.20 -2.24 10.08
CA ASP A 155 12.94 -2.13 9.36
C ASP A 155 11.93 -3.20 9.84
N SER A 156 10.66 -2.93 9.61
CA SER A 156 9.56 -3.81 10.04
C SER A 156 8.43 -3.84 9.02
N ALA A 157 7.83 -5.00 8.85
CA ALA A 157 6.50 -5.06 8.26
C ALA A 157 5.44 -4.77 9.32
N GLU A 158 4.31 -4.25 8.88
CA GLU A 158 3.21 -3.90 9.75
C GLU A 158 1.88 -4.36 9.16
N VAL A 159 1.03 -4.92 10.02
CA VAL A 159 -0.37 -5.20 9.72
C VAL A 159 -1.22 -4.45 10.71
N TYR A 160 -2.22 -3.73 10.21
CA TYR A 160 -3.18 -3.06 11.08
C TYR A 160 -4.58 -3.05 10.49
N ILE A 161 -5.56 -2.99 11.38
CA ILE A 161 -6.96 -2.75 11.06
C ILE A 161 -7.47 -1.58 11.91
N LEU A 162 -8.08 -0.61 11.24
CA LEU A 162 -8.70 0.55 11.88
C LEU A 162 -10.18 0.53 11.56
N LEU A 163 -11.00 0.49 12.58
CA LEU A 163 -12.44 0.66 12.47
C LEU A 163 -12.78 2.09 12.85
N GLN A 164 -13.50 2.77 11.97
CA GLN A 164 -13.88 4.16 12.16
C GLN A 164 -15.39 4.30 12.02
N HIS A 165 -16.00 5.08 12.89
CA HIS A 165 -17.30 5.67 12.66
C HIS A 165 -17.08 6.97 11.87
N ARG A 166 -17.61 7.03 10.66
CA ARG A 166 -17.51 8.20 9.78
C ARG A 166 -18.90 8.77 9.56
N TRP A 167 -19.00 10.08 9.58
CA TRP A 167 -20.24 10.80 9.27
C TRP A 167 -19.91 12.11 8.57
N GLU A 168 -20.90 12.67 7.92
CA GLU A 168 -20.85 13.95 7.24
C GLU A 168 -21.87 14.87 7.89
N ASP A 169 -21.51 16.12 8.11
CA ASP A 169 -22.44 17.15 8.58
C ASP A 169 -23.21 17.80 7.44
N GLU A 170 -24.13 18.74 7.78
CA GLU A 170 -24.97 19.45 6.81
C GLU A 170 -24.16 20.33 5.86
N ASP A 171 -22.95 20.73 6.24
CA ASP A 171 -22.02 21.52 5.42
C ASP A 171 -21.10 20.66 4.53
N GLY A 172 -21.22 19.33 4.58
CA GLY A 172 -20.42 18.40 3.81
C GLY A 172 -19.04 18.10 4.42
N ASN A 173 -18.82 18.48 5.67
CA ASN A 173 -17.56 18.13 6.36
C ASN A 173 -17.59 16.68 6.80
N VAL A 174 -16.52 15.95 6.51
CA VAL A 174 -16.37 14.55 6.87
C VAL A 174 -15.60 14.41 8.17
N TYR A 175 -16.21 13.74 9.11
CA TYR A 175 -15.64 13.41 10.42
C TYR A 175 -15.35 11.92 10.50
N ALA A 176 -14.31 11.57 11.26
CA ALA A 176 -13.98 10.18 11.53
C ALA A 176 -13.55 10.00 12.98
N ARG A 177 -14.16 9.05 13.67
CA ARG A 177 -13.79 8.66 15.02
C ARG A 177 -13.33 7.21 15.01
N ARG A 178 -12.12 6.94 15.47
CA ARG A 178 -11.62 5.58 15.67
C ARG A 178 -12.43 4.87 16.74
N VAL A 179 -12.91 3.67 16.44
CA VAL A 179 -13.72 2.87 17.37
C VAL A 179 -13.11 1.52 17.67
N GLY A 180 -12.23 1.02 16.80
CA GLY A 180 -11.50 -0.23 17.04
C GLY A 180 -10.15 -0.23 16.33
N THR A 181 -9.16 -0.85 16.96
CA THR A 181 -7.79 -0.92 16.44
C THR A 181 -7.19 -2.29 16.73
N GLY A 182 -6.63 -2.91 15.69
CA GLY A 182 -5.70 -4.03 15.81
C GLY A 182 -4.43 -3.66 15.06
N ARG A 183 -3.25 -3.93 15.63
CA ARG A 183 -1.97 -3.58 15.04
C ARG A 183 -0.88 -4.52 15.52
N GLU A 184 -0.01 -4.91 14.61
CA GLU A 184 1.15 -5.73 14.92
C GLU A 184 2.30 -5.43 13.96
N ARG A 185 3.53 -5.52 14.47
CA ARG A 185 4.77 -5.31 13.72
C ARG A 185 5.64 -6.55 13.74
N TYR A 186 6.26 -6.83 12.61
CA TYR A 186 7.14 -7.97 12.40
C TYR A 186 8.54 -7.49 12.10
N ILE A 187 9.49 -7.82 12.96
CA ILE A 187 10.92 -7.46 12.85
C ILE A 187 11.83 -8.66 12.64
N LYS A 188 11.29 -9.87 12.78
CA LYS A 188 12.03 -11.13 12.64
C LYS A 188 11.41 -11.98 11.54
N SER A 189 12.26 -12.56 10.70
CA SER A 189 11.83 -13.52 9.70
C SER A 189 11.11 -14.71 10.32
N THR A 190 10.11 -15.21 9.62
CA THR A 190 9.49 -16.50 9.93
C THR A 190 10.22 -17.60 9.18
N PRO A 191 10.47 -18.80 9.79
CA PRO A 191 11.11 -19.90 9.09
C PRO A 191 10.24 -20.42 7.95
N ASP A 192 8.93 -20.39 8.12
CA ASP A 192 7.93 -20.83 7.15
C ASP A 192 6.64 -20.00 7.29
N TRP A 193 5.57 -20.44 6.60
CA TRP A 193 4.25 -19.86 6.71
C TRP A 193 3.69 -19.99 8.13
N VAL A 194 3.17 -18.88 8.64
CA VAL A 194 2.34 -18.82 9.84
C VAL A 194 0.89 -18.78 9.38
N ASN A 195 0.17 -19.87 9.59
CA ASN A 195 -1.21 -19.99 9.16
C ASN A 195 -2.18 -19.61 10.28
N GLY A 196 -3.28 -18.95 9.92
CA GLY A 196 -4.32 -18.54 10.86
C GLY A 196 -3.84 -17.57 11.95
N HIS A 197 -2.84 -16.76 11.66
CA HIS A 197 -2.38 -15.75 12.60
C HIS A 197 -3.49 -14.76 12.92
N SER A 198 -3.60 -14.39 14.19
CA SER A 198 -4.74 -13.62 14.70
C SER A 198 -4.30 -12.36 15.41
N VAL A 199 -4.66 -11.21 14.85
CA VAL A 199 -4.46 -9.90 15.46
C VAL A 199 -5.77 -9.45 16.11
N PRO A 200 -5.82 -9.32 17.45
CA PRO A 200 -7.04 -8.90 18.16
C PRO A 200 -7.37 -7.43 17.86
N ILE A 201 -8.66 -7.11 17.84
CA ILE A 201 -9.15 -5.75 17.68
C ILE A 201 -9.61 -5.23 19.05
N HIS A 202 -8.99 -4.16 19.50
CA HIS A 202 -9.31 -3.46 20.73
C HIS A 202 -10.25 -2.30 20.44
N TYR A 203 -11.35 -2.22 21.19
CA TYR A 203 -12.36 -1.17 21.07
C TYR A 203 -12.19 -0.15 22.19
N GLY A 204 -12.51 1.11 21.88
CA GLY A 204 -12.40 2.21 22.83
C GLY A 204 -10.99 2.80 22.91
N ASP A 205 -10.58 3.16 24.12
CA ASP A 205 -9.26 3.71 24.38
C ASP A 205 -8.18 2.62 24.24
N ILE A 206 -7.10 2.96 23.55
CA ILE A 206 -5.97 2.08 23.29
C ILE A 206 -4.63 2.66 23.74
N THR A 207 -4.65 3.75 24.51
CA THR A 207 -3.43 4.44 24.96
C THR A 207 -2.56 3.58 25.86
N ASP A 208 -3.14 2.56 26.49
CA ASP A 208 -2.46 1.55 27.32
C ASP A 208 -1.86 0.39 26.48
N LYS A 209 -2.06 0.36 25.17
CA LYS A 209 -1.61 -0.76 24.33
C LYS A 209 -0.19 -0.54 23.83
N PRO A 210 0.63 -1.60 23.74
CA PRO A 210 2.04 -1.50 23.34
C PRO A 210 2.25 -1.08 21.89
N PHE A 211 1.21 -1.05 21.09
CA PHE A 211 1.25 -0.62 19.69
C PHE A 211 0.75 0.84 19.48
N TYR A 212 0.39 1.52 20.53
CA TYR A 212 -0.05 2.93 20.49
C TYR A 212 1.08 3.90 20.17
#